data_50aac4049587ce8f0325a3a1a6cec731
#
_entry.id   50aac4049587ce8f0325a3a1a6cec731
#
_cell.length_a   1.000
_cell.length_b   1.000
_cell.length_c   1.000
_cell.angle_alpha   90.00
_cell.angle_beta   90.00
_cell.angle_gamma   90.00
#
_symmetry.space_group_name_H-M   'P 1'
#
loop_
_entity.id
_entity.type
_entity.pdbx_description
1 polymer ?
#
loop_
_entity_poly.entity_id
_entity_poly.type
_entity_poly.pdbx_seq_one_letter_code
_entity_poly.pdbx_strand_id
1 'polypeptide(L)'
;MITALAWAVVLNCQRQSPLTPERLDTEDGIASLSLAQLDALSTGLTRIVVTATGAGMDSIYKEIIPTAGLLRDTLRVKAGDRRIFTVTAFRNSTAVMAAGDTVNLAAGKTVNLRLKMTFLIPAITITPTEKAVAVNDTFSVYFKVHKADSLAGVGLRLLFPQDALQVVDLGREDVFLSSRGGTVWQFMFNRNNTSGEVNLVLGVLGSGKSVSGEGLVGRVCFKAIKATAAATLTLIADPAVNSNFGLMNNKGTVLDAFTIGGKVTAN
;
A
#
# COMPACT_ATOMS: atom_id res chain seq x y z
N MET A 1 -77.30 -1.89 -19.78
CA MET A 1 -76.53 -0.65 -19.97
C MET A 1 -75.34 -0.71 -19.00
N ILE A 2 -74.18 -1.11 -19.50
CA ILE A 2 -72.92 -1.22 -18.70
C ILE A 2 -71.93 -0.31 -19.42
N THR A 3 -71.59 0.80 -18.77
CA THR A 3 -70.63 1.78 -19.26
C THR A 3 -69.24 1.37 -18.80
N ALA A 4 -68.35 1.01 -19.74
CA ALA A 4 -66.97 0.73 -19.55
C ALA A 4 -66.18 2.05 -19.47
N LEU A 5 -65.48 2.29 -18.33
CA LEU A 5 -64.53 3.38 -18.15
C LEU A 5 -63.14 2.90 -18.63
N ALA A 6 -62.64 3.51 -19.71
CA ALA A 6 -61.31 3.28 -20.20
C ALA A 6 -60.31 4.17 -19.43
N TRP A 7 -59.34 3.56 -18.74
CA TRP A 7 -58.19 4.24 -18.12
C TRP A 7 -57.08 4.38 -19.15
N ALA A 8 -56.78 5.59 -19.54
CA ALA A 8 -55.61 5.91 -20.35
C ALA A 8 -54.39 6.03 -19.45
N VAL A 9 -53.46 5.05 -19.55
CA VAL A 9 -52.14 5.12 -18.92
C VAL A 9 -51.26 6.02 -19.79
N VAL A 10 -50.98 7.23 -19.33
CA VAL A 10 -49.98 8.11 -19.94
C VAL A 10 -48.59 7.65 -19.51
N LEU A 11 -47.92 6.92 -20.39
CA LEU A 11 -46.48 6.60 -20.24
C LEU A 11 -45.68 7.88 -20.46
N ASN A 12 -45.27 8.49 -19.35
CA ASN A 12 -44.34 9.62 -19.36
C ASN A 12 -42.91 9.08 -19.62
N CYS A 13 -42.54 8.96 -20.91
CA CYS A 13 -41.15 8.72 -21.29
C CYS A 13 -40.33 9.98 -20.93
N GLN A 14 -39.74 10.00 -19.76
CA GLN A 14 -38.65 10.92 -19.47
C GLN A 14 -37.52 10.59 -20.44
N ARG A 15 -37.34 11.41 -21.46
CA ARG A 15 -36.14 11.46 -22.27
C ARG A 15 -34.99 11.79 -21.34
N GLN A 16 -34.17 10.80 -21.02
CA GLN A 16 -32.84 11.06 -20.49
C GLN A 16 -32.14 11.92 -21.55
N SER A 17 -31.89 13.18 -21.20
CA SER A 17 -31.00 14.02 -22.00
C SER A 17 -29.68 13.29 -22.19
N PRO A 18 -29.15 13.17 -23.41
CA PRO A 18 -27.83 12.61 -23.62
C PRO A 18 -26.87 13.42 -22.76
N LEU A 19 -26.08 12.72 -21.97
CA LEU A 19 -24.97 13.31 -21.20
C LEU A 19 -24.14 14.09 -22.21
N THR A 20 -24.30 15.41 -22.23
CA THR A 20 -23.43 16.30 -23.02
C THR A 20 -22.02 16.06 -22.47
N PRO A 21 -21.05 15.67 -23.30
CA PRO A 21 -19.67 15.56 -22.81
C PRO A 21 -19.31 16.94 -22.27
N GLU A 22 -19.00 16.97 -20.97
CA GLU A 22 -18.65 18.18 -20.25
C GLU A 22 -17.46 18.82 -20.97
N ARG A 23 -17.73 19.92 -21.65
CA ARG A 23 -16.77 20.64 -22.49
C ARG A 23 -15.67 21.13 -21.54
N LEU A 24 -14.44 20.69 -21.78
CA LEU A 24 -13.27 21.26 -21.11
C LEU A 24 -13.30 22.77 -21.32
N ASP A 25 -13.34 23.53 -20.22
CA ASP A 25 -13.10 24.95 -20.31
C ASP A 25 -11.72 25.14 -20.98
N THR A 26 -11.61 26.11 -21.87
CA THR A 26 -10.39 26.36 -22.63
C THR A 26 -9.19 26.69 -21.73
N GLU A 27 -9.42 26.84 -20.43
CA GLU A 27 -8.40 27.14 -19.41
C GLU A 27 -7.94 25.92 -18.60
N ASP A 28 -8.59 24.75 -18.74
CA ASP A 28 -8.29 23.57 -17.94
C ASP A 28 -7.37 22.59 -18.64
N GLY A 29 -6.57 21.88 -17.87
CA GLY A 29 -5.84 20.69 -18.27
C GLY A 29 -6.25 19.48 -17.41
N ILE A 30 -5.76 18.31 -17.79
CA ILE A 30 -6.03 17.05 -17.08
C ILE A 30 -4.75 16.53 -16.42
N ALA A 31 -4.79 16.28 -15.12
CA ALA A 31 -3.78 15.53 -14.40
C ALA A 31 -4.23 14.08 -14.25
N SER A 32 -3.50 13.15 -14.86
CA SER A 32 -3.74 11.71 -14.73
C SER A 32 -2.87 11.15 -13.62
N LEU A 33 -3.51 10.60 -12.61
CA LEU A 33 -2.89 9.96 -11.45
C LEU A 33 -2.85 8.44 -11.67
N SER A 34 -1.68 7.85 -11.48
CA SER A 34 -1.52 6.40 -11.41
C SER A 34 -0.75 6.07 -10.14
N LEU A 35 -1.41 5.39 -9.22
CA LEU A 35 -0.87 5.01 -7.91
C LEU A 35 -0.64 3.49 -7.87
N ALA A 36 0.11 2.97 -8.85
CA ALA A 36 0.39 1.53 -9.00
C ALA A 36 1.01 0.89 -7.74
N GLN A 37 1.74 1.66 -6.95
CA GLN A 37 2.30 1.19 -5.68
C GLN A 37 1.23 0.95 -4.60
N LEU A 38 0.01 1.47 -4.76
CA LEU A 38 -1.07 1.31 -3.80
C LEU A 38 -1.91 0.05 -4.04
N ASP A 39 -1.74 -0.65 -5.15
CA ASP A 39 -2.48 -1.91 -5.41
C ASP A 39 -2.16 -2.99 -4.38
N ALA A 40 -0.88 -3.17 -4.06
CA ALA A 40 -0.46 -4.07 -2.98
C ALA A 40 -0.74 -3.47 -1.59
N LEU A 41 -0.95 -2.14 -1.51
CA LEU A 41 -1.10 -1.35 -0.29
C LEU A 41 -2.55 -1.18 0.16
N SER A 42 -3.54 -1.55 -0.66
CA SER A 42 -4.96 -1.27 -0.40
C SER A 42 -5.52 -1.97 0.84
N THR A 43 -4.84 -3.02 1.33
CA THR A 43 -5.18 -3.65 2.62
C THR A 43 -4.79 -2.75 3.78
N GLY A 44 -5.78 -2.11 4.40
CA GLY A 44 -5.59 -1.26 5.59
C GLY A 44 -5.61 0.25 5.34
N LEU A 45 -5.65 0.73 4.09
CA LEU A 45 -5.96 2.11 3.79
C LEU A 45 -7.46 2.35 3.80
N THR A 46 -7.90 3.41 4.46
CA THR A 46 -9.32 3.76 4.54
C THR A 46 -9.71 4.86 3.57
N ARG A 47 -8.77 5.75 3.22
CA ARG A 47 -8.99 6.82 2.25
C ARG A 47 -7.68 7.35 1.67
N ILE A 48 -7.78 7.96 0.51
CA ILE A 48 -6.69 8.70 -0.14
C ILE A 48 -7.21 10.09 -0.46
N VAL A 49 -6.44 11.10 -0.11
CA VAL A 49 -6.74 12.49 -0.40
C VAL A 49 -5.77 13.00 -1.45
N VAL A 50 -6.31 13.55 -2.51
CA VAL A 50 -5.55 14.21 -3.58
C VAL A 50 -5.85 15.70 -3.50
N THR A 51 -4.81 16.53 -3.46
CA THR A 51 -4.94 17.98 -3.54
C THR A 51 -4.17 18.50 -4.75
N ALA A 52 -4.71 19.55 -5.37
CA ALA A 52 -4.01 20.30 -6.40
C ALA A 52 -4.07 21.79 -6.06
N THR A 53 -2.91 22.45 -6.09
CA THR A 53 -2.79 23.89 -5.78
C THR A 53 -1.89 24.57 -6.81
N GLY A 54 -1.98 25.89 -6.90
CA GLY A 54 -1.13 26.69 -7.77
C GLY A 54 -1.58 28.16 -7.83
N ALA A 55 -0.75 29.01 -8.41
CA ALA A 55 -1.09 30.42 -8.56
C ALA A 55 -2.31 30.60 -9.49
N GLY A 56 -3.23 31.48 -9.11
CA GLY A 56 -4.40 31.85 -9.90
C GLY A 56 -5.47 30.76 -10.02
N MET A 57 -5.51 29.81 -9.08
CA MET A 57 -6.56 28.81 -8.99
C MET A 57 -6.97 28.55 -7.55
N ASP A 58 -8.21 28.10 -7.35
CA ASP A 58 -8.65 27.56 -6.07
C ASP A 58 -8.04 26.19 -5.83
N SER A 59 -7.82 25.87 -4.56
CA SER A 59 -7.32 24.54 -4.19
C SER A 59 -8.37 23.48 -4.49
N ILE A 60 -7.98 22.45 -5.23
CA ILE A 60 -8.81 21.29 -5.51
C ILE A 60 -8.54 20.23 -4.45
N TYR A 61 -9.59 19.66 -3.91
CA TYR A 61 -9.56 18.55 -2.96
C TYR A 61 -10.43 17.41 -3.49
N LYS A 62 -9.87 16.20 -3.53
CA LYS A 62 -10.59 15.00 -3.94
C LYS A 62 -10.26 13.86 -3.00
N GLU A 63 -11.30 13.25 -2.45
CA GLU A 63 -11.18 12.04 -1.63
C GLU A 63 -11.50 10.81 -2.48
N ILE A 64 -10.70 9.76 -2.31
CA ILE A 64 -10.83 8.48 -3.01
C ILE A 64 -10.85 7.38 -1.94
N ILE A 65 -11.86 6.52 -1.98
CA ILE A 65 -11.91 5.32 -1.16
C ILE A 65 -11.16 4.22 -1.91
N PRO A 66 -10.08 3.66 -1.35
CA PRO A 66 -9.32 2.61 -2.00
C PRO A 66 -10.20 1.36 -2.20
N THR A 67 -10.27 0.89 -3.43
CA THR A 67 -10.83 -0.42 -3.78
C THR A 67 -9.69 -1.32 -4.26
N ALA A 68 -9.87 -2.65 -4.19
CA ALA A 68 -8.88 -3.56 -4.73
C ALA A 68 -8.67 -3.30 -6.23
N GLY A 69 -7.43 -3.13 -6.65
CA GLY A 69 -7.04 -2.87 -8.03
C GLY A 69 -6.25 -1.57 -8.21
N LEU A 70 -5.75 -1.36 -9.43
CA LEU A 70 -4.95 -0.20 -9.79
C LEU A 70 -5.72 1.11 -9.58
N LEU A 71 -5.29 1.91 -8.62
CA LEU A 71 -5.86 3.23 -8.39
C LEU A 71 -5.42 4.19 -9.51
N ARG A 72 -6.32 4.43 -10.44
CA ARG A 72 -6.18 5.45 -11.49
C ARG A 72 -7.28 6.47 -11.33
N ASP A 73 -6.90 7.73 -11.42
CA ASP A 73 -7.87 8.82 -11.37
C ASP A 73 -7.38 10.00 -12.20
N THR A 74 -8.30 10.89 -12.53
CA THR A 74 -8.00 12.11 -13.26
C THR A 74 -8.58 13.31 -12.51
N LEU A 75 -7.79 14.40 -12.47
CA LEU A 75 -8.26 15.69 -11.99
C LEU A 75 -8.25 16.70 -13.12
N ARG A 76 -9.34 17.46 -13.25
CA ARG A 76 -9.36 18.68 -14.03
C ARG A 76 -8.79 19.81 -13.17
N VAL A 77 -7.82 20.50 -13.69
CA VAL A 77 -7.08 21.54 -12.97
C VAL A 77 -6.87 22.69 -13.92
N LYS A 78 -7.09 23.93 -13.44
CA LYS A 78 -6.80 25.13 -14.22
C LYS A 78 -5.34 25.10 -14.70
N ALA A 79 -5.15 25.26 -16.00
CA ALA A 79 -3.83 25.26 -16.62
C ALA A 79 -2.91 26.34 -15.98
N GLY A 80 -1.63 26.10 -16.03
CA GLY A 80 -0.63 27.04 -15.53
C GLY A 80 0.66 26.35 -15.08
N ASP A 81 1.64 27.19 -14.77
CA ASP A 81 2.93 26.72 -14.31
C ASP A 81 2.89 26.32 -12.84
N ARG A 82 3.78 25.36 -12.50
CA ARG A 82 4.02 24.92 -11.12
C ARG A 82 2.74 24.51 -10.39
N ARG A 83 1.91 23.69 -11.02
CA ARG A 83 0.79 23.05 -10.36
C ARG A 83 1.33 21.98 -9.41
N ILE A 84 1.05 22.14 -8.11
CA ILE A 84 1.53 21.25 -7.04
C ILE A 84 0.43 20.25 -6.75
N PHE A 85 0.74 18.97 -6.91
CA PHE A 85 -0.13 17.86 -6.56
C PHE A 85 0.40 17.16 -5.33
N THR A 86 -0.47 16.91 -4.35
CA THR A 86 -0.14 16.12 -3.17
C THR A 86 -1.14 14.99 -3.03
N VAL A 87 -0.64 13.79 -2.74
CA VAL A 87 -1.45 12.62 -2.42
C VAL A 87 -1.09 12.17 -1.01
N THR A 88 -2.09 12.01 -0.15
CA THR A 88 -1.94 11.51 1.21
C THR A 88 -2.85 10.31 1.41
N ALA A 89 -2.28 9.19 1.83
CA ALA A 89 -3.02 7.97 2.16
C ALA A 89 -3.19 7.83 3.68
N PHE A 90 -4.37 7.42 4.11
CA PHE A 90 -4.76 7.34 5.51
C PHE A 90 -5.18 5.92 5.90
N ARG A 91 -4.81 5.54 7.12
CA ARG A 91 -5.40 4.45 7.89
C ARG A 91 -6.24 5.07 9.00
N ASN A 92 -7.55 4.99 8.89
CA ASN A 92 -8.49 5.73 9.74
C ASN A 92 -8.20 7.25 9.67
N SER A 93 -7.87 7.87 10.80
CA SER A 93 -7.51 9.29 10.88
C SER A 93 -6.01 9.55 10.69
N THR A 94 -5.16 8.52 10.70
CA THR A 94 -3.70 8.66 10.66
C THR A 94 -3.21 8.68 9.23
N ALA A 95 -2.48 9.74 8.83
CA ALA A 95 -1.76 9.78 7.57
C ALA A 95 -0.57 8.83 7.61
N VAL A 96 -0.55 7.83 6.74
CA VAL A 96 0.48 6.77 6.74
C VAL A 96 1.49 6.93 5.62
N MET A 97 1.08 7.51 4.49
CA MET A 97 1.96 7.77 3.35
C MET A 97 1.60 9.08 2.66
N ALA A 98 2.58 9.69 2.01
CA ALA A 98 2.35 10.84 1.14
C ALA A 98 3.28 10.83 -0.07
N ALA A 99 2.85 11.52 -1.13
CA ALA A 99 3.63 11.83 -2.30
C ALA A 99 3.29 13.24 -2.79
N GLY A 100 4.20 13.85 -3.51
CA GLY A 100 3.94 15.13 -4.17
C GLY A 100 4.71 15.23 -5.49
N ASP A 101 4.15 15.99 -6.40
CA ASP A 101 4.78 16.33 -7.68
C ASP A 101 4.40 17.76 -8.08
N THR A 102 5.27 18.42 -8.83
CA THR A 102 5.04 19.77 -9.34
C THR A 102 5.23 19.75 -10.85
N VAL A 103 4.18 20.10 -11.58
CA VAL A 103 4.18 20.05 -13.05
C VAL A 103 3.65 21.35 -13.66
N ASN A 104 4.04 21.62 -14.89
CA ASN A 104 3.41 22.63 -15.72
C ASN A 104 2.27 21.98 -16.51
N LEU A 105 1.07 22.53 -16.42
CA LEU A 105 -0.13 22.00 -17.03
C LEU A 105 -0.64 22.98 -18.11
N ALA A 106 -0.56 22.60 -19.36
CA ALA A 106 -1.09 23.41 -20.45
C ALA A 106 -2.57 23.14 -20.65
N ALA A 107 -3.29 24.16 -21.10
CA ALA A 107 -4.73 24.09 -21.41
C ALA A 107 -5.03 22.99 -22.44
N GLY A 108 -6.05 22.20 -22.21
CA GLY A 108 -6.47 21.09 -23.06
C GLY A 108 -5.49 19.90 -23.12
N LYS A 109 -4.43 19.89 -22.32
CA LYS A 109 -3.43 18.80 -22.29
C LYS A 109 -3.60 17.90 -21.07
N THR A 110 -3.17 16.65 -21.25
CA THR A 110 -3.07 15.68 -20.14
C THR A 110 -1.62 15.55 -19.71
N VAL A 111 -1.38 15.61 -18.39
CA VAL A 111 -0.09 15.32 -17.78
C VAL A 111 -0.22 14.05 -16.90
N ASN A 112 0.76 13.16 -17.00
CA ASN A 112 0.83 11.96 -16.16
C ASN A 112 1.70 12.27 -14.94
N LEU A 113 1.12 12.19 -13.74
CA LEU A 113 1.82 12.39 -12.48
C LEU A 113 2.57 11.11 -12.08
N ARG A 114 3.87 11.25 -11.80
CA ARG A 114 4.74 10.17 -11.31
C ARG A 114 4.93 10.30 -9.81
N LEU A 115 3.96 9.82 -9.06
CA LEU A 115 3.95 9.95 -7.60
C LEU A 115 4.67 8.75 -6.95
N LYS A 116 5.75 9.03 -6.23
CA LYS A 116 6.46 8.06 -5.39
C LYS A 116 6.02 8.26 -3.96
N MET A 117 5.17 7.33 -3.46
CA MET A 117 4.70 7.37 -2.08
C MET A 117 5.85 7.10 -1.09
N THR A 118 5.90 7.90 -0.03
CA THR A 118 6.84 7.74 1.09
C THR A 118 6.07 7.53 2.38
N PHE A 119 6.60 6.71 3.28
CA PHE A 119 5.96 6.49 4.58
C PHE A 119 6.10 7.71 5.49
N LEU A 120 5.02 8.06 6.18
CA LEU A 120 4.99 9.13 7.19
C LEU A 120 5.17 8.58 8.61
N ILE A 121 4.84 7.32 8.82
CA ILE A 121 5.01 6.56 10.07
C ILE A 121 5.91 5.34 9.83
N PRO A 122 6.43 4.68 10.87
CA PRO A 122 7.12 3.41 10.72
C PRO A 122 6.29 2.40 9.95
N ALA A 123 6.92 1.61 9.09
CA ALA A 123 6.23 0.58 8.33
C ALA A 123 7.09 -0.66 8.13
N ILE A 124 6.44 -1.81 7.95
CA ILE A 124 7.06 -3.05 7.52
C ILE A 124 6.41 -3.51 6.22
N THR A 125 7.22 -3.81 5.23
CA THR A 125 6.74 -4.25 3.91
C THR A 125 7.36 -5.57 3.50
N ILE A 126 6.66 -6.31 2.65
CA ILE A 126 7.25 -7.39 1.85
C ILE A 126 7.85 -6.77 0.58
N THR A 127 9.07 -7.17 0.24
CA THR A 127 9.78 -6.71 -0.97
C THR A 127 10.32 -7.90 -1.76
N PRO A 128 10.01 -8.04 -3.06
CA PRO A 128 9.06 -7.22 -3.83
C PRO A 128 7.60 -7.44 -3.36
N THR A 129 6.76 -6.43 -3.53
CA THR A 129 5.32 -6.52 -3.19
C THR A 129 4.54 -7.40 -4.15
N GLU A 130 5.02 -7.54 -5.38
CA GLU A 130 4.45 -8.43 -6.40
C GLU A 130 5.54 -9.28 -7.02
N LYS A 131 5.24 -10.56 -7.24
CA LYS A 131 6.17 -11.51 -7.85
C LYS A 131 5.41 -12.48 -8.76
N ALA A 132 5.87 -12.60 -10.02
CA ALA A 132 5.45 -13.65 -10.93
C ALA A 132 6.54 -14.72 -11.00
N VAL A 133 6.16 -16.00 -10.94
CA VAL A 133 7.07 -17.16 -10.99
C VAL A 133 6.41 -18.33 -11.75
N ALA A 134 7.20 -19.27 -12.20
CA ALA A 134 6.67 -20.54 -12.71
C ALA A 134 6.38 -21.52 -11.55
N VAL A 135 5.44 -22.44 -11.75
CA VAL A 135 5.23 -23.55 -10.81
C VAL A 135 6.50 -24.37 -10.69
N ASN A 136 6.85 -24.76 -9.49
CA ASN A 136 8.08 -25.42 -9.03
C ASN A 136 9.31 -24.51 -8.92
N ASP A 137 9.27 -23.27 -9.34
CA ASP A 137 10.34 -22.32 -9.12
C ASP A 137 10.43 -21.89 -7.65
N THR A 138 11.62 -21.51 -7.24
CA THR A 138 11.91 -20.89 -5.96
C THR A 138 12.13 -19.39 -6.12
N PHE A 139 11.67 -18.62 -5.13
CA PHE A 139 11.86 -17.19 -5.10
C PHE A 139 11.97 -16.69 -3.66
N SER A 140 12.58 -15.52 -3.49
CA SER A 140 12.69 -14.90 -2.18
C SER A 140 11.85 -13.64 -2.07
N VAL A 141 11.28 -13.43 -0.89
CA VAL A 141 10.74 -12.15 -0.44
C VAL A 141 11.47 -11.71 0.82
N TYR A 142 11.55 -10.41 1.03
CA TYR A 142 12.27 -9.81 2.14
C TYR A 142 11.32 -8.99 3.00
N PHE A 143 11.53 -8.99 4.31
CA PHE A 143 10.89 -8.03 5.21
C PHE A 143 11.74 -6.78 5.26
N LYS A 144 11.16 -5.64 4.88
CA LYS A 144 11.82 -4.34 4.91
C LYS A 144 11.12 -3.43 5.90
N VAL A 145 11.88 -2.89 6.84
CA VAL A 145 11.43 -1.83 7.75
C VAL A 145 11.67 -0.49 7.09
N HIS A 146 10.74 0.44 7.25
CA HIS A 146 10.82 1.81 6.76
C HIS A 146 10.59 2.79 7.89
N LYS A 147 11.26 3.95 7.81
CA LYS A 147 11.08 5.07 8.73
C LYS A 147 11.12 4.67 10.21
N ALA A 148 11.95 3.72 10.56
CA ALA A 148 12.19 3.37 11.95
C ALA A 148 12.86 4.53 12.70
N ASP A 149 12.46 4.74 13.93
CA ASP A 149 13.17 5.62 14.86
C ASP A 149 13.53 4.86 16.13
N SER A 150 14.84 4.83 16.43
CA SER A 150 15.37 4.18 17.63
C SER A 150 14.93 2.71 17.76
N LEU A 151 14.85 1.98 16.66
CA LEU A 151 14.39 0.59 16.58
C LEU A 151 15.36 -0.34 17.30
N ALA A 152 14.86 -1.11 18.23
CA ALA A 152 15.60 -2.14 18.97
C ALA A 152 14.98 -3.55 18.86
N GLY A 153 13.75 -3.67 18.33
CA GLY A 153 13.11 -4.96 18.13
C GLY A 153 12.15 -4.96 16.95
N VAL A 154 12.04 -6.11 16.28
CA VAL A 154 11.11 -6.37 15.18
C VAL A 154 10.45 -7.71 15.44
N GLY A 155 9.12 -7.73 15.51
CA GLY A 155 8.33 -8.94 15.58
C GLY A 155 7.23 -8.92 14.53
N LEU A 156 7.08 -10.02 13.78
CA LEU A 156 6.06 -10.13 12.74
C LEU A 156 5.65 -11.57 12.48
N ARG A 157 4.46 -11.72 11.90
CA ARG A 157 3.96 -12.95 11.30
C ARG A 157 3.66 -12.71 9.83
N LEU A 158 4.08 -13.63 8.99
CA LEU A 158 3.68 -13.71 7.60
C LEU A 158 2.72 -14.89 7.44
N LEU A 159 1.52 -14.64 6.91
CA LEU A 159 0.58 -15.67 6.48
C LEU A 159 0.68 -15.86 4.97
N PHE A 160 0.64 -17.09 4.50
CA PHE A 160 0.69 -17.43 3.09
C PHE A 160 -0.24 -18.63 2.76
N PRO A 161 -0.77 -18.74 1.53
CA PRO A 161 -1.60 -19.87 1.12
C PRO A 161 -0.74 -21.12 0.96
N GLN A 162 -0.86 -22.04 1.89
CA GLN A 162 -0.08 -23.27 2.00
C GLN A 162 -0.36 -24.29 0.88
N ASP A 163 -1.48 -24.16 0.19
CA ASP A 163 -1.85 -24.98 -0.95
C ASP A 163 -1.17 -24.53 -2.26
N ALA A 164 -0.64 -23.29 -2.30
CA ALA A 164 0.04 -22.71 -3.46
C ALA A 164 1.53 -22.47 -3.25
N LEU A 165 1.94 -22.21 -2.00
CA LEU A 165 3.31 -21.85 -1.64
C LEU A 165 3.84 -22.72 -0.51
N GLN A 166 5.12 -23.04 -0.56
CA GLN A 166 5.85 -23.75 0.49
C GLN A 166 7.11 -22.97 0.86
N VAL A 167 7.34 -22.71 2.12
CA VAL A 167 8.60 -22.12 2.59
C VAL A 167 9.69 -23.18 2.59
N VAL A 168 10.79 -22.92 1.85
CA VAL A 168 11.94 -23.83 1.74
C VAL A 168 13.12 -23.36 2.57
N ASP A 169 13.31 -22.05 2.75
CA ASP A 169 14.41 -21.48 3.52
C ASP A 169 14.02 -20.17 4.21
N LEU A 170 14.71 -19.86 5.33
CA LEU A 170 14.60 -18.63 6.10
C LEU A 170 16.00 -18.04 6.32
N GLY A 171 16.16 -16.74 6.15
CA GLY A 171 17.43 -16.05 6.36
C GLY A 171 17.26 -14.73 7.08
N ARG A 172 18.11 -14.45 8.07
CA ARG A 172 18.18 -13.12 8.69
C ARG A 172 18.91 -12.16 7.77
N GLU A 173 18.53 -10.89 7.87
CA GLU A 173 19.19 -9.77 7.21
C GLU A 173 19.66 -8.78 8.29
N ASP A 174 20.85 -9.02 8.83
CA ASP A 174 21.33 -8.34 10.04
C ASP A 174 21.97 -6.97 9.77
N VAL A 175 22.34 -6.64 8.53
CA VAL A 175 23.12 -5.46 8.18
C VAL A 175 22.47 -4.15 8.69
N PHE A 176 21.18 -4.01 8.53
CA PHE A 176 20.46 -2.83 9.02
C PHE A 176 20.45 -2.78 10.55
N LEU A 177 20.03 -3.87 11.21
CA LEU A 177 19.87 -3.91 12.66
C LEU A 177 21.21 -3.80 13.41
N SER A 178 22.31 -4.28 12.82
CA SER A 178 23.66 -4.20 13.39
C SER A 178 24.43 -2.92 13.04
N SER A 179 23.87 -2.04 12.20
CA SER A 179 24.57 -0.88 11.61
C SER A 179 25.11 0.12 12.63
N ARG A 180 24.58 0.12 13.87
CA ARG A 180 25.05 0.95 15.00
C ARG A 180 25.84 0.16 16.04
N GLY A 181 26.40 -0.99 15.65
CA GLY A 181 27.24 -1.81 16.52
C GLY A 181 26.47 -2.58 17.61
N GLY A 182 25.15 -2.76 17.46
CA GLY A 182 24.37 -3.68 18.28
C GLY A 182 24.52 -5.12 17.78
N THR A 183 24.35 -6.10 18.68
CA THR A 183 24.29 -7.51 18.31
C THR A 183 22.85 -7.89 18.01
N VAL A 184 22.59 -8.44 16.82
CA VAL A 184 21.24 -8.93 16.47
C VAL A 184 21.01 -10.29 17.09
N TRP A 185 19.99 -10.38 17.92
CA TRP A 185 19.56 -11.62 18.55
C TRP A 185 18.26 -12.10 17.95
N GLN A 186 18.20 -13.39 17.60
CA GLN A 186 17.01 -14.04 17.07
C GLN A 186 16.29 -14.76 18.21
N PHE A 187 15.15 -14.23 18.62
CA PHE A 187 14.25 -14.90 19.59
C PHE A 187 13.39 -15.95 18.91
N MET A 188 12.95 -15.66 17.69
CA MET A 188 12.13 -16.54 16.87
C MET A 188 12.39 -16.30 15.39
N PHE A 189 12.57 -17.35 14.62
CA PHE A 189 12.45 -17.34 13.17
C PHE A 189 12.14 -18.76 12.73
N ASN A 190 10.85 -19.04 12.64
CA ASN A 190 10.35 -20.37 12.33
C ASN A 190 9.27 -20.31 11.25
N ARG A 191 8.99 -21.46 10.66
CA ARG A 191 7.95 -21.67 9.67
C ARG A 191 7.06 -22.83 10.05
N ASN A 192 5.79 -22.73 9.65
CA ASN A 192 4.84 -23.83 9.65
C ASN A 192 4.17 -23.89 8.28
N ASN A 193 4.61 -24.81 7.43
CA ASN A 193 4.04 -24.98 6.09
C ASN A 193 2.63 -25.58 6.13
N THR A 194 2.22 -26.24 7.22
CA THR A 194 0.88 -26.81 7.35
C THR A 194 -0.16 -25.75 7.69
N SER A 195 0.18 -24.73 8.48
CA SER A 195 -0.69 -23.60 8.78
C SER A 195 -0.47 -22.40 7.85
N GLY A 196 0.55 -22.41 7.00
CA GLY A 196 0.87 -21.29 6.13
C GLY A 196 1.43 -20.09 6.89
N GLU A 197 2.34 -20.31 7.84
CA GLU A 197 2.86 -19.26 8.73
C GLU A 197 4.39 -19.20 8.75
N VAL A 198 4.91 -17.97 8.82
CA VAL A 198 6.29 -17.67 9.23
C VAL A 198 6.23 -16.64 10.36
N ASN A 199 6.95 -16.88 11.45
CA ASN A 199 7.09 -15.93 12.55
C ASN A 199 8.55 -15.50 12.67
N LEU A 200 8.79 -14.20 12.82
CA LEU A 200 10.08 -13.58 13.03
C LEU A 200 10.04 -12.68 14.25
N VAL A 201 10.98 -12.86 15.19
CA VAL A 201 11.20 -11.94 16.30
C VAL A 201 12.71 -11.74 16.46
N LEU A 202 13.18 -10.52 16.21
CA LEU A 202 14.57 -10.10 16.33
C LEU A 202 14.69 -8.96 17.35
N GLY A 203 15.80 -8.92 18.06
CA GLY A 203 16.16 -7.82 18.94
C GLY A 203 17.57 -7.34 18.70
N VAL A 204 17.83 -6.07 18.95
CA VAL A 204 19.17 -5.47 18.96
C VAL A 204 19.65 -5.40 20.39
N LEU A 205 20.66 -6.21 20.74
CA LEU A 205 21.25 -6.24 22.07
C LEU A 205 22.37 -5.21 22.22
N GLY A 206 22.49 -4.69 23.42
CA GLY A 206 23.47 -3.67 23.82
C GLY A 206 22.81 -2.46 24.45
N SER A 207 23.41 -1.92 25.52
CA SER A 207 22.85 -0.77 26.22
C SER A 207 22.68 0.42 25.27
N GLY A 208 21.45 0.92 25.14
CA GLY A 208 21.10 2.05 24.26
C GLY A 208 21.26 1.80 22.75
N LYS A 209 21.53 0.56 22.33
CA LYS A 209 21.69 0.25 20.92
C LYS A 209 20.33 0.21 20.22
N SER A 210 20.25 0.93 19.11
CA SER A 210 19.07 1.00 18.27
C SER A 210 19.45 1.54 16.89
N VAL A 211 18.60 1.35 15.91
CA VAL A 211 18.80 1.84 14.54
C VAL A 211 17.66 2.72 14.11
N SER A 212 17.93 3.68 13.22
CA SER A 212 16.92 4.53 12.59
C SER A 212 17.09 4.50 11.07
N GLY A 213 15.99 4.73 10.34
CA GLY A 213 16.00 4.70 8.88
C GLY A 213 15.25 3.51 8.32
N GLU A 214 15.78 2.90 7.28
CA GLU A 214 15.18 1.75 6.60
C GLU A 214 16.19 0.64 6.30
N GLY A 215 15.71 -0.59 6.25
CA GLY A 215 16.54 -1.72 5.87
C GLY A 215 15.84 -3.07 5.93
N LEU A 216 16.50 -4.08 5.40
CA LEU A 216 16.03 -5.46 5.44
C LEU A 216 16.30 -6.08 6.82
N VAL A 217 15.36 -6.92 7.26
CA VAL A 217 15.46 -7.60 8.56
C VAL A 217 15.31 -9.12 8.47
N GLY A 218 14.77 -9.63 7.35
CA GLY A 218 14.62 -11.06 7.14
C GLY A 218 14.25 -11.41 5.71
N ARG A 219 14.52 -12.65 5.33
CA ARG A 219 14.24 -13.24 4.02
C ARG A 219 13.46 -14.53 4.19
N VAL A 220 12.47 -14.73 3.36
CA VAL A 220 11.73 -15.99 3.22
C VAL A 220 11.88 -16.48 1.79
N CYS A 221 12.39 -17.69 1.61
CA CYS A 221 12.45 -18.34 0.32
C CYS A 221 11.25 -19.30 0.19
N PHE A 222 10.45 -19.09 -0.83
CA PHE A 222 9.30 -19.90 -1.17
C PHE A 222 9.58 -20.80 -2.41
N LYS A 223 8.90 -21.91 -2.48
CA LYS A 223 8.66 -22.68 -3.70
C LYS A 223 7.18 -22.53 -4.07
N ALA A 224 6.90 -22.19 -5.32
CA ALA A 224 5.54 -22.23 -5.85
C ALA A 224 5.18 -23.70 -6.14
N ILE A 225 4.17 -24.24 -5.46
CA ILE A 225 3.82 -25.68 -5.58
C ILE A 225 2.55 -25.91 -6.41
N LYS A 226 1.81 -24.84 -6.72
CA LYS A 226 0.59 -24.92 -7.53
C LYS A 226 0.37 -23.60 -8.26
N ALA A 227 -0.22 -23.68 -9.46
CA ALA A 227 -0.62 -22.50 -10.21
C ALA A 227 -1.68 -21.68 -9.46
N THR A 228 -1.49 -20.37 -9.39
CA THR A 228 -2.40 -19.44 -8.75
C THR A 228 -2.30 -18.05 -9.37
N ALA A 229 -3.45 -17.43 -9.63
CA ALA A 229 -3.50 -16.06 -10.13
C ALA A 229 -3.14 -15.02 -9.05
N ALA A 230 -3.31 -15.35 -7.76
CA ALA A 230 -3.05 -14.43 -6.65
C ALA A 230 -2.89 -15.17 -5.31
N ALA A 231 -1.67 -15.56 -4.97
CA ALA A 231 -1.31 -15.97 -3.62
C ALA A 231 -1.02 -14.72 -2.78
N THR A 232 -1.90 -14.37 -1.85
CA THR A 232 -1.71 -13.22 -0.98
C THR A 232 -0.77 -13.56 0.17
N LEU A 233 0.23 -12.73 0.39
CA LEU A 233 1.13 -12.75 1.53
C LEU A 233 0.67 -11.67 2.52
N THR A 234 0.10 -12.08 3.66
CA THR A 234 -0.41 -11.13 4.67
C THR A 234 0.61 -10.95 5.78
N LEU A 235 1.03 -9.71 6.00
CA LEU A 235 1.98 -9.34 7.04
C LEU A 235 1.27 -8.77 8.26
N ILE A 236 1.53 -9.34 9.43
CA ILE A 236 0.97 -8.93 10.71
C ILE A 236 2.11 -8.54 11.64
N ALA A 237 2.06 -7.32 12.17
CA ALA A 237 3.01 -6.80 13.16
C ALA A 237 2.22 -6.06 14.25
N ASP A 238 1.23 -6.75 14.84
CA ASP A 238 0.29 -6.20 15.81
C ASP A 238 0.49 -6.87 17.17
N PRO A 239 0.86 -6.11 18.21
CA PRO A 239 1.03 -6.63 19.56
C PRO A 239 -0.30 -7.16 20.18
N ALA A 240 -1.45 -6.75 19.66
CA ALA A 240 -2.74 -7.32 20.07
C ALA A 240 -2.91 -8.79 19.62
N VAL A 241 -2.24 -9.19 18.52
CA VAL A 241 -2.23 -10.57 18.04
C VAL A 241 -1.20 -11.41 18.82
N ASN A 242 -0.04 -10.85 19.09
CA ASN A 242 1.01 -11.44 19.91
C ASN A 242 1.89 -10.32 20.48
N SER A 243 2.12 -10.31 21.80
CA SER A 243 2.90 -9.28 22.49
C SER A 243 4.34 -9.10 21.97
N ASN A 244 4.87 -10.09 21.26
CA ASN A 244 6.19 -10.00 20.63
C ASN A 244 6.17 -9.40 19.22
N PHE A 245 4.97 -9.10 18.66
CA PHE A 245 4.85 -8.52 17.32
C PHE A 245 4.78 -6.99 17.41
N GLY A 246 5.29 -6.36 16.36
CA GLY A 246 5.41 -4.91 16.22
C GLY A 246 6.86 -4.46 16.06
N LEU A 247 7.04 -3.17 15.85
CA LEU A 247 8.32 -2.50 15.93
C LEU A 247 8.50 -1.96 17.34
N MET A 248 9.61 -2.27 17.99
CA MET A 248 9.89 -1.82 19.36
C MET A 248 11.07 -0.88 19.37
N ASN A 249 10.95 0.25 20.04
CA ASN A 249 12.08 1.17 20.23
C ASN A 249 12.99 0.74 21.40
N ASN A 250 14.10 1.43 21.58
CA ASN A 250 15.07 1.15 22.64
C ASN A 250 14.60 1.46 24.06
N LYS A 251 13.39 2.02 24.20
CA LYS A 251 12.71 2.24 25.50
C LYS A 251 11.68 1.16 25.81
N GLY A 252 11.57 0.14 24.94
CA GLY A 252 10.57 -0.91 25.08
C GLY A 252 9.15 -0.50 24.64
N THR A 253 8.98 0.66 23.99
CA THR A 253 7.68 1.10 23.50
C THR A 253 7.43 0.51 22.12
N VAL A 254 6.25 -0.05 21.90
CA VAL A 254 5.81 -0.49 20.57
C VAL A 254 5.44 0.74 19.74
N LEU A 255 6.02 0.82 18.54
CA LEU A 255 5.74 1.88 17.59
C LEU A 255 4.49 1.53 16.80
N ASP A 256 3.61 2.50 16.57
CA ASP A 256 2.51 2.32 15.60
C ASP A 256 3.10 2.15 14.21
N ALA A 257 2.98 0.96 13.65
CA ALA A 257 3.56 0.60 12.38
C ALA A 257 2.48 0.23 11.35
N PHE A 258 2.71 0.63 10.11
CA PHE A 258 1.88 0.23 8.98
C PHE A 258 2.49 -1.02 8.34
N THR A 259 1.66 -2.02 8.03
CA THR A 259 2.12 -3.26 7.39
C THR A 259 1.62 -3.37 5.97
N ILE A 260 2.50 -3.82 5.07
CA ILE A 260 2.19 -4.06 3.67
C ILE A 260 2.61 -5.47 3.31
N GLY A 261 1.63 -6.26 2.94
CA GLY A 261 1.82 -7.61 2.44
C GLY A 261 2.37 -7.66 1.02
N GLY A 262 2.16 -8.78 0.36
CA GLY A 262 2.57 -9.01 -1.03
C GLY A 262 1.60 -9.92 -1.77
N LYS A 263 1.85 -10.07 -3.07
CA LYS A 263 1.09 -10.93 -3.97
C LYS A 263 2.05 -11.73 -4.84
N VAL A 264 1.77 -13.02 -4.98
CA VAL A 264 2.51 -13.92 -5.88
C VAL A 264 1.58 -14.50 -6.91
N THR A 265 1.98 -14.45 -8.18
CA THR A 265 1.32 -15.14 -9.27
C THR A 265 2.21 -16.32 -9.69
N ALA A 266 1.67 -17.53 -9.72
CA ALA A 266 2.38 -18.71 -10.18
C ALA A 266 1.67 -19.30 -11.43
N ASN A 267 2.40 -19.44 -12.53
CA ASN A 267 1.87 -19.90 -13.82
C ASN A 267 2.50 -21.23 -14.22
#